data_d1d539c6f544fae423af731ef682a709
#
_entry.id   d1d539c6f544fae423af731ef682a709
#
_cell.length_a   1.000
_cell.length_b   1.000
_cell.length_c   1.000
_cell.angle_alpha   90.00
_cell.angle_beta   90.00
_cell.angle_gamma   90.00
#
_symmetry.space_group_name_H-M   'P 1'
#
loop_
_entity.id
_entity.type
_entity.pdbx_description
1 polymer ?
#
loop_
_entity_poly.entity_id
_entity_poly.type
_entity_poly.pdbx_seq_one_letter_code
_entity_poly.pdbx_strand_id
1 'polypeptide(L)'
;MNIKQAKQEVVDTVEAYLMKDEYGEYVIPSVHQRPVLLLGAPGIGKTQIMEQAARECGVALVAYTITHHTRQSAIGLPFISKKEYGGREYSATEYTMSEIVASIYNRMSETGLSEGILFIDEINCVSETLAPAMLQFLQCKSFGNHEIPKGWVIVAAGNPPEYNKSVREFDVVTLDRVKKILVEPDYQTWREYAYKENMHPAILSYLELRNNCFYQMETTIDGKQFATPRGWEDLSRMMEVYERLGKSITADLVGQYIQHERISREFAEYYELYQKYQQDYQITEILQGKNSEAMVKKVSHASFDERVSVVNLLFSGTRQAVRKVMLQEEVLEKVFEVLKALKENLSSGNLAQRLEDYIFDLKNTREKKQKEGLLERREDLCIRQAVTLLEDYAKLLKQHSEVRGEDAFDLVREAFGEERASWEDEWDQAGNTLEYAFDFMEAAFYNSQEMVMFVSGINTDFYCVRFLETYECERYVRYNRDLLFEDVSQQIRRRIEEL
;
A
#
# COMPACT_ATOMS: atom_id res chain seq x y z
N MET A 1 -4.57 -16.22 -10.07
CA MET A 1 -3.40 -15.57 -9.41
C MET A 1 -3.87 -14.73 -8.26
N ASN A 2 -3.10 -14.63 -7.17
CA ASN A 2 -3.38 -13.62 -6.14
C ASN A 2 -2.98 -12.21 -6.60
N ILE A 3 -3.37 -11.19 -5.82
CA ILE A 3 -3.15 -9.78 -6.21
C ILE A 3 -1.66 -9.38 -6.27
N LYS A 4 -0.79 -9.99 -5.44
CA LYS A 4 0.66 -9.74 -5.41
C LYS A 4 1.32 -10.30 -6.68
N GLN A 5 0.95 -11.51 -7.09
CA GLN A 5 1.40 -12.12 -8.34
C GLN A 5 0.92 -11.32 -9.56
N ALA A 6 -0.34 -10.85 -9.53
CA ALA A 6 -0.88 -10.03 -10.59
C ALA A 6 -0.14 -8.68 -10.71
N LYS A 7 0.21 -8.05 -9.58
CA LYS A 7 1.03 -6.83 -9.55
C LYS A 7 2.40 -7.11 -10.20
N GLN A 8 3.09 -8.17 -9.78
CA GLN A 8 4.41 -8.51 -10.33
C GLN A 8 4.33 -8.75 -11.84
N GLU A 9 3.32 -9.47 -12.30
CA GLU A 9 3.13 -9.73 -13.74
C GLU A 9 2.87 -8.45 -14.55
N VAL A 10 2.21 -7.45 -13.94
CA VAL A 10 2.06 -6.11 -14.56
C VAL A 10 3.40 -5.38 -14.59
N VAL A 11 4.17 -5.38 -13.50
CA VAL A 11 5.51 -4.77 -13.43
C VAL A 11 6.42 -5.38 -14.50
N ASP A 12 6.53 -6.70 -14.53
CA ASP A 12 7.36 -7.43 -15.51
C ASP A 12 6.95 -7.11 -16.97
N THR A 13 5.63 -6.95 -17.19
CA THR A 13 5.10 -6.57 -18.52
C THR A 13 5.47 -5.14 -18.89
N VAL A 14 5.35 -4.21 -17.96
CA VAL A 14 5.70 -2.80 -18.18
C VAL A 14 7.20 -2.68 -18.47
N GLU A 15 8.05 -3.32 -17.67
CA GLU A 15 9.50 -3.32 -17.87
C GLU A 15 9.88 -3.92 -19.25
N ALA A 16 9.28 -5.07 -19.60
CA ALA A 16 9.53 -5.69 -20.89
C ALA A 16 9.09 -4.82 -22.08
N TYR A 17 7.97 -4.09 -21.94
CA TYR A 17 7.44 -3.23 -23.02
C TYR A 17 8.18 -1.90 -23.13
N LEU A 18 8.79 -1.44 -22.04
CA LEU A 18 9.60 -0.22 -22.01
C LEU A 18 11.10 -0.47 -22.24
N MET A 19 11.51 -1.74 -22.37
CA MET A 19 12.89 -2.09 -22.68
C MET A 19 13.29 -1.51 -24.04
N LYS A 20 14.43 -0.80 -24.07
CA LYS A 20 14.99 -0.17 -25.29
C LYS A 20 16.25 -0.90 -25.74
N ASP A 21 16.47 -0.89 -27.03
CA ASP A 21 17.69 -1.38 -27.68
C ASP A 21 18.83 -0.34 -27.59
N GLU A 22 19.98 -0.67 -28.19
CA GLU A 22 21.17 0.20 -28.25
C GLU A 22 20.92 1.52 -28.99
N TYR A 23 19.87 1.60 -29.79
CA TYR A 23 19.48 2.79 -30.56
C TYR A 23 18.41 3.62 -29.88
N GLY A 24 17.92 3.20 -28.72
CA GLY A 24 16.87 3.89 -27.94
C GLY A 24 15.44 3.57 -28.42
N GLU A 25 15.26 2.61 -29.31
CA GLU A 25 13.93 2.14 -29.76
C GLU A 25 13.44 0.98 -28.87
N TYR A 26 12.10 0.90 -28.68
CA TYR A 26 11.52 -0.18 -27.89
C TYR A 26 11.73 -1.53 -28.57
N VAL A 27 12.32 -2.50 -27.83
CA VAL A 27 12.58 -3.87 -28.33
C VAL A 27 11.31 -4.55 -28.81
N ILE A 28 10.18 -4.33 -28.09
CA ILE A 28 8.85 -4.76 -28.51
C ILE A 28 8.10 -3.54 -29.06
N PRO A 29 7.90 -3.43 -30.38
CA PRO A 29 7.17 -2.31 -30.95
C PRO A 29 5.75 -2.19 -30.40
N SER A 30 5.23 -0.98 -30.25
CA SER A 30 3.93 -0.68 -29.66
C SER A 30 2.78 -1.50 -30.24
N VAL A 31 2.82 -1.81 -31.54
CA VAL A 31 1.81 -2.65 -32.26
C VAL A 31 1.78 -4.10 -31.76
N HIS A 32 2.89 -4.61 -31.22
CA HIS A 32 3.02 -5.99 -30.72
C HIS A 32 2.84 -6.08 -29.20
N GLN A 33 2.75 -4.95 -28.52
CA GLN A 33 2.48 -4.90 -27.09
C GLN A 33 0.99 -5.15 -26.83
N ARG A 34 0.64 -6.32 -26.31
CA ARG A 34 -0.75 -6.64 -25.96
C ARG A 34 -1.18 -5.86 -24.73
N PRO A 35 -2.37 -5.20 -24.72
CA PRO A 35 -2.93 -4.64 -23.49
C PRO A 35 -3.10 -5.72 -22.43
N VAL A 36 -2.79 -5.40 -21.18
CA VAL A 36 -3.05 -6.30 -20.04
C VAL A 36 -4.52 -6.17 -19.64
N LEU A 37 -5.19 -7.29 -19.42
CA LEU A 37 -6.59 -7.34 -18.95
C LEU A 37 -6.66 -8.08 -17.61
N LEU A 38 -6.89 -7.33 -16.54
CA LEU A 38 -7.12 -7.85 -15.19
C LEU A 38 -8.59 -8.16 -14.99
N LEU A 39 -8.94 -9.43 -14.84
CA LEU A 39 -10.29 -9.86 -14.51
C LEU A 39 -10.31 -10.43 -13.08
N GLY A 40 -11.19 -9.92 -12.25
CA GLY A 40 -11.32 -10.40 -10.87
C GLY A 40 -12.44 -9.73 -10.11
N ALA A 41 -12.74 -10.26 -8.93
CA ALA A 41 -13.79 -9.80 -8.05
C ALA A 41 -13.68 -8.30 -7.72
N PRO A 42 -14.78 -7.62 -7.41
CA PRO A 42 -14.74 -6.23 -6.97
C PRO A 42 -14.08 -6.10 -5.58
N GLY A 43 -13.40 -4.97 -5.32
CA GLY A 43 -12.84 -4.65 -4.01
C GLY A 43 -11.57 -5.40 -3.61
N ILE A 44 -10.91 -6.15 -4.51
CA ILE A 44 -9.68 -6.90 -4.24
C ILE A 44 -8.38 -6.10 -4.48
N GLY A 45 -8.47 -4.81 -4.83
CA GLY A 45 -7.29 -3.95 -4.95
C GLY A 45 -6.72 -3.80 -6.37
N LYS A 46 -7.45 -4.16 -7.45
CA LYS A 46 -6.98 -4.03 -8.84
C LYS A 46 -6.46 -2.62 -9.19
N THR A 47 -7.15 -1.57 -8.74
CA THR A 47 -6.73 -0.18 -8.96
C THR A 47 -5.50 0.19 -8.14
N GLN A 48 -5.41 -0.27 -6.88
CA GLN A 48 -4.28 0.01 -5.99
C GLN A 48 -2.97 -0.58 -6.51
N ILE A 49 -2.99 -1.79 -7.09
CA ILE A 49 -1.77 -2.38 -7.64
C ILE A 49 -1.24 -1.61 -8.84
N MET A 50 -2.06 -0.83 -9.55
CA MET A 50 -1.58 0.03 -10.65
C MET A 50 -0.76 1.20 -10.13
N GLU A 51 -1.18 1.82 -9.04
CA GLU A 51 -0.38 2.88 -8.39
C GLU A 51 0.95 2.33 -7.87
N GLN A 52 0.94 1.13 -7.31
CA GLN A 52 2.15 0.46 -6.83
C GLN A 52 3.09 0.08 -7.99
N ALA A 53 2.56 -0.49 -9.07
CA ALA A 53 3.33 -0.86 -10.25
C ALA A 53 3.94 0.38 -10.94
N ALA A 54 3.17 1.46 -11.08
CA ALA A 54 3.68 2.70 -11.66
C ALA A 54 4.84 3.30 -10.83
N ARG A 55 4.73 3.28 -9.50
CA ARG A 55 5.80 3.72 -8.60
C ARG A 55 7.04 2.83 -8.71
N GLU A 56 6.87 1.51 -8.72
CA GLU A 56 7.96 0.54 -8.79
C GLU A 56 8.73 0.65 -10.11
N CYS A 57 8.02 0.85 -11.23
CA CYS A 57 8.64 1.09 -12.54
C CYS A 57 9.13 2.53 -12.74
N GLY A 58 8.81 3.47 -11.86
CA GLY A 58 9.17 4.89 -12.00
C GLY A 58 8.48 5.59 -13.18
N VAL A 59 7.27 5.19 -13.55
CA VAL A 59 6.51 5.69 -14.70
C VAL A 59 5.24 6.43 -14.28
N ALA A 60 4.72 7.28 -15.17
CA ALA A 60 3.48 8.00 -14.93
C ALA A 60 2.26 7.05 -14.93
N LEU A 61 1.21 7.42 -14.18
CA LEU A 61 -0.06 6.70 -14.19
C LEU A 61 -1.20 7.65 -14.58
N VAL A 62 -1.99 7.23 -15.55
CA VAL A 62 -3.32 7.79 -15.86
C VAL A 62 -4.35 6.71 -15.56
N ALA A 63 -5.18 6.91 -14.54
CA ALA A 63 -6.29 6.02 -14.21
C ALA A 63 -7.61 6.62 -14.71
N TYR A 64 -8.34 5.84 -15.47
CA TYR A 64 -9.55 6.27 -16.16
C TYR A 64 -10.70 5.28 -15.95
N THR A 65 -11.80 5.74 -15.35
CA THR A 65 -13.01 4.92 -15.19
C THR A 65 -13.97 5.18 -16.35
N ILE A 66 -14.19 4.17 -17.18
CA ILE A 66 -14.88 4.33 -18.45
C ILE A 66 -16.41 4.43 -18.32
N THR A 67 -17.01 3.98 -17.23
CA THR A 67 -18.48 3.89 -17.05
C THR A 67 -19.21 5.22 -17.11
N HIS A 68 -18.55 6.31 -16.78
CA HIS A 68 -19.11 7.66 -16.78
C HIS A 68 -19.01 8.37 -18.13
N HIS A 69 -18.40 7.72 -19.13
CA HIS A 69 -18.12 8.35 -20.40
C HIS A 69 -19.13 7.99 -21.49
N THR A 70 -19.50 9.01 -22.25
CA THR A 70 -20.25 8.85 -23.49
C THR A 70 -19.29 8.51 -24.62
N ARG A 71 -19.82 8.00 -25.74
CA ARG A 71 -19.02 7.78 -26.96
C ARG A 71 -18.30 9.06 -27.40
N GLN A 72 -18.93 10.21 -27.24
CA GLN A 72 -18.39 11.51 -27.68
C GLN A 72 -17.23 11.98 -26.79
N SER A 73 -17.30 11.80 -25.49
CA SER A 73 -16.19 12.17 -24.59
C SER A 73 -15.01 11.21 -24.73
N ALA A 74 -15.27 9.92 -24.91
CA ALA A 74 -14.21 8.92 -25.02
C ALA A 74 -13.48 8.95 -26.38
N ILE A 75 -14.19 9.17 -27.50
CA ILE A 75 -13.63 9.11 -28.85
C ILE A 75 -13.27 10.50 -29.40
N GLY A 76 -13.95 11.54 -28.94
CA GLY A 76 -13.91 12.90 -29.49
C GLY A 76 -15.15 13.25 -30.31
N LEU A 77 -15.31 14.54 -30.59
CA LEU A 77 -16.40 15.07 -31.40
C LEU A 77 -16.00 15.09 -32.87
N PRO A 78 -16.86 14.63 -33.79
CA PRO A 78 -16.61 14.76 -35.20
C PRO A 78 -16.75 16.24 -35.65
N PHE A 79 -15.81 16.70 -36.46
CA PHE A 79 -15.85 17.98 -37.14
C PHE A 79 -15.47 17.85 -38.60
N ILE A 80 -15.92 18.78 -39.43
CA ILE A 80 -15.65 18.77 -40.87
C ILE A 80 -14.41 19.63 -41.10
N SER A 81 -13.35 19.03 -41.67
CA SER A 81 -12.16 19.70 -42.15
C SER A 81 -12.10 19.66 -43.68
N LYS A 82 -11.51 20.69 -44.30
CA LYS A 82 -11.24 20.71 -45.73
C LYS A 82 -9.83 20.21 -45.98
N LYS A 83 -9.70 19.19 -46.82
CA LYS A 83 -8.39 18.60 -47.19
C LYS A 83 -8.24 18.53 -48.69
N GLU A 84 -7.04 18.78 -49.18
CA GLU A 84 -6.71 18.70 -50.59
C GLU A 84 -6.06 17.35 -50.90
N TYR A 85 -6.64 16.60 -51.84
CA TYR A 85 -6.11 15.35 -52.34
C TYR A 85 -6.04 15.42 -53.86
N GLY A 86 -4.83 15.27 -54.42
CA GLY A 86 -4.61 15.29 -55.86
C GLY A 86 -5.04 16.60 -56.55
N GLY A 87 -4.90 17.76 -55.86
CA GLY A 87 -5.29 19.07 -56.38
C GLY A 87 -6.77 19.36 -56.35
N ARG A 88 -7.58 18.60 -55.59
CA ARG A 88 -8.98 18.82 -55.35
C ARG A 88 -9.31 18.90 -53.88
N GLU A 89 -10.18 19.85 -53.52
CA GLU A 89 -10.63 20.02 -52.13
C GLU A 89 -11.78 19.05 -51.82
N TYR A 90 -11.62 18.36 -50.68
CA TYR A 90 -12.64 17.43 -50.18
C TYR A 90 -12.99 17.82 -48.72
N SER A 91 -14.25 17.63 -48.38
CA SER A 91 -14.70 17.68 -46.99
C SER A 91 -14.42 16.32 -46.33
N ALA A 92 -13.57 16.30 -45.32
CA ALA A 92 -13.24 15.10 -44.54
C ALA A 92 -13.77 15.23 -43.12
N THR A 93 -14.30 14.15 -42.56
CA THR A 93 -14.67 14.10 -41.14
C THR A 93 -13.43 13.75 -40.32
N GLU A 94 -13.08 14.61 -39.38
CA GLU A 94 -12.04 14.40 -38.37
C GLU A 94 -12.67 14.39 -36.97
N TYR A 95 -11.95 13.87 -35.99
CA TYR A 95 -12.37 13.88 -34.60
C TYR A 95 -11.46 14.77 -33.78
N THR A 96 -12.03 15.46 -32.80
CA THR A 96 -11.23 16.14 -31.78
C THR A 96 -10.46 15.10 -30.96
N MET A 97 -9.38 15.49 -30.32
CA MET A 97 -8.63 14.59 -29.46
C MET A 97 -9.55 14.01 -28.38
N SER A 98 -9.47 12.70 -28.18
CA SER A 98 -10.17 11.97 -27.12
C SER A 98 -9.69 12.46 -25.74
N GLU A 99 -10.60 12.52 -24.77
CA GLU A 99 -10.27 12.90 -23.39
C GLU A 99 -9.24 11.92 -22.78
N ILE A 100 -9.33 10.63 -23.12
CA ILE A 100 -8.39 9.61 -22.67
C ILE A 100 -6.97 9.92 -23.18
N VAL A 101 -6.81 10.24 -24.46
CA VAL A 101 -5.52 10.58 -25.05
C VAL A 101 -5.03 11.93 -24.55
N ALA A 102 -5.91 12.91 -24.39
CA ALA A 102 -5.58 14.22 -23.84
C ALA A 102 -5.07 14.14 -22.39
N SER A 103 -5.67 13.28 -21.57
CA SER A 103 -5.22 13.09 -20.19
C SER A 103 -3.80 12.50 -20.08
N ILE A 104 -3.39 11.67 -21.04
CA ILE A 104 -2.01 11.20 -21.15
C ILE A 104 -1.04 12.39 -21.40
N TYR A 105 -1.32 13.22 -22.41
CA TYR A 105 -0.47 14.38 -22.70
C TYR A 105 -0.43 15.39 -21.56
N ASN A 106 -1.56 15.62 -20.88
CA ASN A 106 -1.61 16.47 -19.69
C ASN A 106 -0.71 15.88 -18.58
N ARG A 107 -0.81 14.58 -18.34
CA ARG A 107 0.00 13.91 -17.32
C ARG A 107 1.49 13.96 -17.64
N MET A 108 1.87 13.77 -18.91
CA MET A 108 3.26 13.94 -19.34
C MET A 108 3.77 15.36 -19.11
N SER A 109 2.93 16.36 -19.38
CA SER A 109 3.28 17.78 -19.14
C SER A 109 3.40 18.12 -17.66
N GLU A 110 2.54 17.56 -16.81
CA GLU A 110 2.53 17.77 -15.36
C GLU A 110 3.71 17.12 -14.65
N THR A 111 4.06 15.89 -15.06
CA THR A 111 5.07 15.08 -14.38
C THR A 111 6.45 15.18 -15.01
N GLY A 112 6.52 15.53 -16.29
CA GLY A 112 7.75 15.47 -17.10
C GLY A 112 8.15 14.04 -17.49
N LEU A 113 7.34 13.03 -17.14
CA LEU A 113 7.59 11.62 -17.49
C LEU A 113 6.99 11.32 -18.86
N SER A 114 7.80 10.78 -19.78
CA SER A 114 7.38 10.42 -21.13
C SER A 114 6.76 9.01 -21.22
N GLU A 115 6.99 8.18 -20.22
CA GLU A 115 6.54 6.78 -20.16
C GLU A 115 5.50 6.60 -19.06
N GLY A 116 4.54 5.69 -19.26
CA GLY A 116 3.45 5.54 -18.31
C GLY A 116 2.57 4.31 -18.51
N ILE A 117 1.67 4.16 -17.55
CA ILE A 117 0.56 3.19 -17.60
C ILE A 117 -0.74 3.97 -17.81
N LEU A 118 -1.48 3.61 -18.86
CA LEU A 118 -2.88 3.98 -19.01
C LEU A 118 -3.73 2.86 -18.42
N PHE A 119 -4.30 3.09 -17.25
CA PHE A 119 -5.19 2.16 -16.58
C PHE A 119 -6.64 2.50 -16.88
N ILE A 120 -7.39 1.56 -17.45
CA ILE A 120 -8.81 1.70 -17.80
C ILE A 120 -9.62 0.77 -16.90
N ASP A 121 -10.29 1.33 -15.90
CA ASP A 121 -11.11 0.54 -14.99
C ASP A 121 -12.53 0.33 -15.54
N GLU A 122 -13.14 -0.79 -15.14
CA GLU A 122 -14.50 -1.21 -15.52
C GLU A 122 -14.74 -1.34 -17.03
N ILE A 123 -13.72 -1.77 -17.77
CA ILE A 123 -13.73 -1.84 -19.25
C ILE A 123 -14.90 -2.65 -19.82
N ASN A 124 -15.43 -3.60 -19.09
CA ASN A 124 -16.56 -4.44 -19.53
C ASN A 124 -17.94 -3.96 -19.00
N CYS A 125 -17.98 -2.80 -18.33
CA CYS A 125 -19.22 -2.13 -17.90
C CYS A 125 -19.62 -0.96 -18.83
N VAL A 126 -18.95 -0.81 -19.95
CA VAL A 126 -19.23 0.27 -20.93
C VAL A 126 -20.58 0.11 -21.63
N SER A 127 -21.15 1.24 -22.04
CA SER A 127 -22.40 1.25 -22.81
C SER A 127 -22.26 0.49 -24.14
N GLU A 128 -23.39 -0.01 -24.67
CA GLU A 128 -23.43 -0.74 -25.96
C GLU A 128 -22.83 0.03 -27.11
N THR A 129 -23.02 1.34 -27.12
CA THR A 129 -22.53 2.23 -28.17
C THR A 129 -21.02 2.50 -28.08
N LEU A 130 -20.45 2.38 -26.89
CA LEU A 130 -19.03 2.65 -26.65
C LEU A 130 -18.17 1.38 -26.71
N ALA A 131 -18.71 0.22 -26.34
CA ALA A 131 -17.95 -1.02 -26.24
C ALA A 131 -17.15 -1.38 -27.52
N PRO A 132 -17.71 -1.30 -28.76
CA PRO A 132 -16.92 -1.62 -29.97
C PRO A 132 -15.72 -0.68 -30.15
N ALA A 133 -15.90 0.61 -29.83
CA ALA A 133 -14.82 1.59 -29.95
C ALA A 133 -13.71 1.38 -28.91
N MET A 134 -14.08 0.99 -27.69
CA MET A 134 -13.11 0.65 -26.65
C MET A 134 -12.33 -0.62 -26.98
N LEU A 135 -12.98 -1.63 -27.52
CA LEU A 135 -12.29 -2.84 -28.01
C LEU A 135 -11.32 -2.53 -29.15
N GLN A 136 -11.75 -1.68 -30.10
CA GLN A 136 -10.87 -1.19 -31.17
C GLN A 136 -9.69 -0.39 -30.60
N PHE A 137 -9.93 0.46 -29.60
CA PHE A 137 -8.89 1.21 -28.93
C PHE A 137 -7.85 0.32 -28.26
N LEU A 138 -8.27 -0.72 -27.54
CA LEU A 138 -7.35 -1.71 -26.95
C LEU A 138 -6.46 -2.38 -28.03
N GLN A 139 -7.00 -2.61 -29.22
CA GLN A 139 -6.28 -3.26 -30.32
C GLN A 139 -5.34 -2.31 -31.07
N CYS A 140 -5.85 -1.12 -31.42
CA CYS A 140 -5.14 -0.18 -32.30
C CYS A 140 -4.36 0.88 -31.52
N LYS A 141 -4.61 1.02 -30.21
CA LYS A 141 -4.02 2.06 -29.35
C LYS A 141 -4.26 3.49 -29.86
N SER A 142 -5.38 3.69 -30.55
CA SER A 142 -5.75 4.96 -31.14
C SER A 142 -7.27 5.19 -31.13
N PHE A 143 -7.67 6.44 -31.04
CA PHE A 143 -9.02 6.90 -31.33
C PHE A 143 -9.00 7.81 -32.55
N GLY A 144 -9.59 7.38 -33.65
CA GLY A 144 -9.53 8.10 -34.93
C GLY A 144 -8.08 8.31 -35.37
N ASN A 145 -7.67 9.58 -35.50
CA ASN A 145 -6.31 9.96 -35.91
C ASN A 145 -5.36 10.19 -34.73
N HIS A 146 -5.81 9.99 -33.49
CA HIS A 146 -5.04 10.27 -32.27
C HIS A 146 -4.55 8.96 -31.65
N GLU A 147 -3.25 8.72 -31.77
CA GLU A 147 -2.57 7.57 -31.18
C GLU A 147 -2.10 7.88 -29.74
N ILE A 148 -2.03 6.82 -28.91
CA ILE A 148 -1.35 6.89 -27.62
C ILE A 148 0.15 7.12 -27.86
N PRO A 149 0.81 8.03 -27.10
CA PRO A 149 2.26 8.20 -27.20
C PRO A 149 3.02 6.89 -27.01
N LYS A 150 4.10 6.70 -27.73
CA LYS A 150 5.03 5.57 -27.51
C LYS A 150 5.52 5.57 -26.05
N GLY A 151 5.67 4.39 -25.46
CA GLY A 151 6.07 4.27 -24.04
C GLY A 151 4.90 4.24 -23.06
N TRP A 152 3.64 4.24 -23.55
CA TRP A 152 2.46 4.07 -22.71
C TRP A 152 1.87 2.67 -22.85
N VAL A 153 1.83 1.96 -21.72
CA VAL A 153 1.32 0.58 -21.64
C VAL A 153 -0.15 0.64 -21.21
N ILE A 154 -1.03 -0.04 -21.93
CA ILE A 154 -2.45 -0.13 -21.57
C ILE A 154 -2.65 -1.30 -20.63
N VAL A 155 -3.26 -1.01 -19.47
CA VAL A 155 -3.78 -2.00 -18.53
C VAL A 155 -5.27 -1.73 -18.35
N ALA A 156 -6.10 -2.72 -18.60
CA ALA A 156 -7.55 -2.64 -18.40
C ALA A 156 -7.97 -3.55 -17.24
N ALA A 157 -8.99 -3.17 -16.50
CA ALA A 157 -9.59 -3.99 -15.46
C ALA A 157 -11.09 -4.17 -15.69
N GLY A 158 -11.60 -5.33 -15.31
CA GLY A 158 -13.02 -5.64 -15.36
C GLY A 158 -13.42 -6.61 -14.27
N ASN A 159 -14.72 -6.72 -14.03
CA ASN A 159 -15.28 -7.69 -13.10
C ASN A 159 -15.94 -8.83 -13.88
N PRO A 160 -15.89 -10.08 -13.39
CA PRO A 160 -16.66 -11.17 -13.97
C PRO A 160 -18.18 -10.91 -13.94
N PRO A 161 -18.98 -11.50 -14.87
CA PRO A 161 -20.42 -11.24 -14.97
C PRO A 161 -21.22 -11.61 -13.73
N GLU A 162 -20.71 -12.52 -12.89
CA GLU A 162 -21.34 -12.97 -11.65
C GLU A 162 -21.55 -11.82 -10.65
N TYR A 163 -20.68 -10.81 -10.71
CA TYR A 163 -20.70 -9.68 -9.77
C TYR A 163 -21.54 -8.50 -10.23
N ASN A 164 -21.73 -8.33 -11.54
CA ASN A 164 -22.47 -7.21 -12.09
C ASN A 164 -23.23 -7.62 -13.34
N LYS A 165 -24.57 -7.47 -13.32
CA LYS A 165 -25.46 -7.81 -14.45
C LYS A 165 -25.25 -6.92 -15.69
N SER A 166 -24.63 -5.76 -15.53
CA SER A 166 -24.29 -4.85 -16.65
C SER A 166 -22.99 -5.21 -17.34
N VAL A 167 -22.27 -6.21 -16.84
CA VAL A 167 -20.99 -6.66 -17.40
C VAL A 167 -21.23 -7.47 -18.66
N ARG A 168 -20.42 -7.22 -19.68
CA ARG A 168 -20.37 -7.99 -20.91
C ARG A 168 -19.21 -8.96 -20.89
N GLU A 169 -19.43 -10.13 -21.43
CA GLU A 169 -18.34 -11.06 -21.69
C GLU A 169 -17.55 -10.60 -22.92
N PHE A 170 -16.24 -10.74 -22.83
CA PHE A 170 -15.36 -10.52 -23.98
C PHE A 170 -15.44 -11.70 -24.93
N ASP A 171 -15.55 -11.43 -26.20
CA ASP A 171 -15.47 -12.45 -27.23
C ASP A 171 -14.03 -13.03 -27.37
N VAL A 172 -13.93 -14.20 -28.02
CA VAL A 172 -12.66 -14.89 -28.20
C VAL A 172 -11.66 -14.04 -28.99
N VAL A 173 -12.15 -13.23 -29.94
CA VAL A 173 -11.29 -12.37 -30.80
C VAL A 173 -10.64 -11.27 -29.96
N THR A 174 -11.35 -10.70 -28.99
CA THR A 174 -10.82 -9.71 -28.05
C THR A 174 -9.84 -10.38 -27.09
N LEU A 175 -10.21 -11.54 -26.53
CA LEU A 175 -9.37 -12.25 -25.56
C LEU A 175 -8.02 -12.72 -26.18
N ASP A 176 -7.99 -13.06 -27.46
CA ASP A 176 -6.77 -13.42 -28.18
C ASP A 176 -5.77 -12.25 -28.35
N ARG A 177 -6.26 -11.02 -28.25
CA ARG A 177 -5.48 -9.79 -28.45
C ARG A 177 -5.01 -9.10 -27.17
N VAL A 178 -5.39 -9.62 -26.02
CA VAL A 178 -5.01 -9.09 -24.71
C VAL A 178 -4.17 -10.11 -23.93
N LYS A 179 -3.40 -9.63 -22.98
CA LYS A 179 -2.74 -10.47 -21.97
C LYS A 179 -3.70 -10.57 -20.76
N LYS A 180 -4.47 -11.67 -20.73
CA LYS A 180 -5.49 -11.88 -19.69
C LYS A 180 -4.87 -12.42 -18.40
N ILE A 181 -5.16 -11.76 -17.27
CA ILE A 181 -4.78 -12.15 -15.92
C ILE A 181 -6.04 -12.31 -15.08
N LEU A 182 -6.25 -13.50 -14.52
CA LEU A 182 -7.34 -13.76 -13.57
C LEU A 182 -6.83 -13.52 -12.14
N VAL A 183 -7.51 -12.61 -11.43
CA VAL A 183 -7.14 -12.22 -10.06
C VAL A 183 -8.19 -12.74 -9.09
N GLU A 184 -7.76 -13.51 -8.10
CA GLU A 184 -8.59 -14.11 -7.08
C GLU A 184 -8.28 -13.50 -5.71
N PRO A 185 -9.29 -13.35 -4.82
CA PRO A 185 -9.06 -12.93 -3.46
C PRO A 185 -8.18 -13.94 -2.73
N ASP A 186 -7.15 -13.45 -2.04
CA ASP A 186 -6.25 -14.26 -1.23
C ASP A 186 -5.99 -13.59 0.11
N TYR A 187 -6.42 -14.23 1.20
CA TYR A 187 -6.31 -13.67 2.54
C TYR A 187 -4.85 -13.51 2.99
N GLN A 188 -3.98 -14.47 2.69
CA GLN A 188 -2.60 -14.42 3.15
C GLN A 188 -1.84 -13.25 2.53
N THR A 189 -2.00 -13.05 1.22
CA THR A 189 -1.42 -11.91 0.52
C THR A 189 -1.99 -10.58 1.02
N TRP A 190 -3.30 -10.51 1.26
CA TRP A 190 -3.92 -9.31 1.81
C TRP A 190 -3.45 -9.03 3.23
N ARG A 191 -3.25 -10.04 4.06
CA ARG A 191 -2.74 -9.91 5.42
C ARG A 191 -1.36 -9.23 5.45
N GLU A 192 -0.43 -9.62 4.56
CA GLU A 192 0.87 -8.94 4.42
C GLU A 192 0.70 -7.44 4.13
N TYR A 193 -0.19 -7.11 3.20
CA TYR A 193 -0.54 -5.72 2.87
C TYR A 193 -1.18 -5.01 4.06
N ALA A 194 -2.13 -5.64 4.73
CA ALA A 194 -2.85 -5.08 5.87
C ALA A 194 -1.92 -4.77 7.05
N TYR A 195 -0.92 -5.61 7.27
CA TYR A 195 0.14 -5.31 8.22
C TYR A 195 1.00 -4.13 7.74
N LYS A 196 1.43 -4.09 6.48
CA LYS A 196 2.22 -2.97 5.93
C LYS A 196 1.49 -1.63 6.08
N GLU A 197 0.21 -1.58 5.76
CA GLU A 197 -0.64 -0.38 5.85
C GLU A 197 -1.12 -0.04 7.27
N ASN A 198 -0.71 -0.83 8.28
CA ASN A 198 -1.08 -0.63 9.68
C ASN A 198 -2.60 -0.62 9.91
N MET A 199 -3.30 -1.59 9.34
CA MET A 199 -4.74 -1.75 9.56
C MET A 199 -5.06 -2.03 11.03
N HIS A 200 -6.30 -1.70 11.42
CA HIS A 200 -6.76 -1.80 12.79
C HIS A 200 -6.58 -3.22 13.37
N PRO A 201 -5.91 -3.35 14.53
CA PRO A 201 -5.53 -4.67 15.06
C PRO A 201 -6.70 -5.61 15.32
N ALA A 202 -7.87 -5.08 15.70
CA ALA A 202 -9.07 -5.90 15.92
C ALA A 202 -9.58 -6.55 14.62
N ILE A 203 -9.46 -5.86 13.47
CA ILE A 203 -9.82 -6.43 12.15
C ILE A 203 -8.87 -7.58 11.81
N LEU A 204 -7.57 -7.36 11.98
CA LEU A 204 -6.57 -8.38 11.71
C LEU A 204 -6.79 -9.61 12.58
N SER A 205 -7.00 -9.42 13.88
CA SER A 205 -7.26 -10.47 14.84
C SER A 205 -8.55 -11.26 14.53
N TYR A 206 -9.64 -10.55 14.18
CA TYR A 206 -10.89 -11.19 13.77
C TYR A 206 -10.72 -12.05 12.51
N LEU A 207 -10.05 -11.52 11.49
CA LEU A 207 -9.86 -12.23 10.23
C LEU A 207 -8.84 -13.37 10.32
N GLU A 208 -7.95 -13.39 11.30
CA GLU A 208 -7.14 -14.56 11.60
C GLU A 208 -7.96 -15.71 12.16
N LEU A 209 -8.94 -15.41 13.03
CA LEU A 209 -9.89 -16.39 13.56
C LEU A 209 -10.94 -16.83 12.54
N ARG A 210 -11.31 -15.94 11.64
CA ARG A 210 -12.42 -16.07 10.69
C ARG A 210 -12.01 -15.67 9.27
N ASN A 211 -10.98 -16.31 8.72
CA ASN A 211 -10.42 -15.98 7.40
C ASN A 211 -11.44 -16.07 6.25
N ASN A 212 -12.48 -16.89 6.40
CA ASN A 212 -13.59 -16.96 5.45
C ASN A 212 -14.44 -15.67 5.40
N CYS A 213 -14.39 -14.82 6.42
CA CYS A 213 -15.07 -13.53 6.45
C CYS A 213 -14.31 -12.41 5.71
N PHE A 214 -13.07 -12.67 5.29
CA PHE A 214 -12.26 -11.72 4.53
C PHE A 214 -12.90 -11.31 3.20
N TYR A 215 -13.34 -12.29 2.43
CA TYR A 215 -14.06 -12.10 1.19
C TYR A 215 -15.24 -13.06 1.13
N GLN A 216 -16.44 -12.52 1.16
CA GLN A 216 -17.67 -13.28 1.03
C GLN A 216 -18.67 -12.50 0.17
N MET A 217 -19.36 -13.18 -0.73
CA MET A 217 -20.41 -12.59 -1.53
C MET A 217 -21.55 -13.58 -1.67
N GLU A 218 -22.71 -13.20 -1.18
CA GLU A 218 -23.92 -14.01 -1.17
C GLU A 218 -25.09 -13.25 -1.83
N THR A 219 -25.96 -13.97 -2.51
CA THR A 219 -27.20 -13.42 -3.02
C THR A 219 -28.34 -13.94 -2.17
N THR A 220 -28.98 -13.03 -1.43
CA THR A 220 -30.14 -13.31 -0.60
C THR A 220 -31.41 -12.80 -1.25
N ILE A 221 -32.58 -13.07 -0.61
CA ILE A 221 -33.89 -12.55 -1.06
C ILE A 221 -33.91 -11.01 -1.00
N ASP A 222 -33.23 -10.43 -0.02
CA ASP A 222 -33.18 -8.99 0.23
C ASP A 222 -32.10 -8.26 -0.58
N GLY A 223 -31.31 -9.00 -1.37
CA GLY A 223 -30.27 -8.44 -2.21
C GLY A 223 -28.92 -9.14 -2.09
N LYS A 224 -27.88 -8.49 -2.57
CA LYS A 224 -26.51 -9.00 -2.44
C LYS A 224 -25.91 -8.57 -1.10
N GLN A 225 -25.40 -9.53 -0.34
CA GLN A 225 -24.62 -9.30 0.86
C GLN A 225 -23.15 -9.60 0.58
N PHE A 226 -22.26 -8.74 1.07
CA PHE A 226 -20.83 -8.92 0.79
C PHE A 226 -19.91 -8.34 1.85
N ALA A 227 -18.77 -8.99 2.03
CA ALA A 227 -17.59 -8.50 2.71
C ALA A 227 -16.42 -8.51 1.70
N THR A 228 -15.65 -7.44 1.65
CA THR A 228 -14.54 -7.28 0.69
C THR A 228 -13.31 -6.69 1.37
N PRO A 229 -12.09 -6.92 0.85
CA PRO A 229 -10.87 -6.27 1.30
C PRO A 229 -10.98 -4.75 1.42
N ARG A 230 -11.60 -4.08 0.43
CA ARG A 230 -11.85 -2.64 0.46
C ARG A 230 -12.73 -2.25 1.64
N GLY A 231 -13.81 -3.00 1.89
CA GLY A 231 -14.71 -2.73 3.03
C GLY A 231 -13.97 -2.80 4.37
N TRP A 232 -13.10 -3.79 4.54
CA TRP A 232 -12.27 -3.93 5.74
C TRP A 232 -11.26 -2.80 5.90
N GLU A 233 -10.63 -2.36 4.81
CA GLU A 233 -9.68 -1.24 4.81
C GLU A 233 -10.37 0.09 5.17
N ASP A 234 -11.51 0.37 4.55
CA ASP A 234 -12.28 1.60 4.82
C ASP A 234 -12.84 1.61 6.26
N LEU A 235 -13.31 0.45 6.74
CA LEU A 235 -13.72 0.27 8.14
C LEU A 235 -12.55 0.54 9.09
N SER A 236 -11.36 -0.01 8.81
CA SER A 236 -10.16 0.19 9.62
C SER A 236 -9.85 1.67 9.82
N ARG A 237 -9.84 2.44 8.75
CA ARG A 237 -9.60 3.90 8.80
C ARG A 237 -10.65 4.63 9.63
N MET A 238 -11.91 4.23 9.49
CA MET A 238 -13.00 4.83 10.25
C MET A 238 -12.91 4.48 11.74
N MET A 239 -12.57 3.24 12.09
CA MET A 239 -12.39 2.81 13.48
C MET A 239 -11.33 3.64 14.20
N GLU A 240 -10.15 3.82 13.58
CA GLU A 240 -9.07 4.64 14.15
C GLU A 240 -9.53 6.08 14.46
N VAL A 241 -10.32 6.67 13.55
CA VAL A 241 -10.84 8.03 13.76
C VAL A 241 -11.90 8.06 14.85
N TYR A 242 -12.80 7.07 14.88
CA TYR A 242 -13.85 6.97 15.89
C TYR A 242 -13.27 6.78 17.29
N GLU A 243 -12.25 5.96 17.45
CA GLU A 243 -11.54 5.78 18.73
C GLU A 243 -10.91 7.09 19.23
N ARG A 244 -10.22 7.83 18.33
CA ARG A 244 -9.65 9.15 18.67
C ARG A 244 -10.72 10.17 19.05
N LEU A 245 -11.91 10.07 18.50
CA LEU A 245 -13.06 10.93 18.80
C LEU A 245 -13.87 10.43 20.01
N GLY A 246 -13.53 9.28 20.60
CA GLY A 246 -14.28 8.66 21.70
C GLY A 246 -15.67 8.18 21.28
N LYS A 247 -15.90 7.88 20.01
CA LYS A 247 -17.18 7.37 19.48
C LYS A 247 -17.22 5.85 19.52
N SER A 248 -18.41 5.29 19.76
CA SER A 248 -18.63 3.85 19.76
C SER A 248 -18.64 3.27 18.34
N ILE A 249 -18.05 2.09 18.19
CA ILE A 249 -18.11 1.29 16.97
C ILE A 249 -19.22 0.26 17.14
N THR A 250 -20.31 0.45 16.40
CA THR A 250 -21.53 -0.35 16.50
C THR A 250 -21.71 -1.27 15.29
N ALA A 251 -22.57 -2.28 15.39
CA ALA A 251 -22.90 -3.15 14.30
C ALA A 251 -23.48 -2.37 13.08
N ASP A 252 -24.21 -1.30 13.33
CA ASP A 252 -24.74 -0.42 12.27
C ASP A 252 -23.63 0.30 11.51
N LEU A 253 -22.59 0.80 12.22
CA LEU A 253 -21.43 1.40 11.59
C LEU A 253 -20.67 0.36 10.76
N VAL A 254 -20.40 -0.81 11.34
CA VAL A 254 -19.71 -1.90 10.63
C VAL A 254 -20.48 -2.32 9.39
N GLY A 255 -21.80 -2.43 9.48
CA GLY A 255 -22.70 -2.81 8.37
C GLY A 255 -22.69 -1.82 7.19
N GLN A 256 -22.28 -0.57 7.40
CA GLN A 256 -22.12 0.41 6.32
C GLN A 256 -20.91 0.10 5.42
N TYR A 257 -19.90 -0.58 5.94
CA TYR A 257 -18.68 -0.98 5.23
C TYR A 257 -18.69 -2.45 4.84
N ILE A 258 -19.12 -3.31 5.76
CA ILE A 258 -19.25 -4.76 5.58
C ILE A 258 -20.73 -5.05 5.40
N GLN A 259 -21.19 -4.98 4.14
CA GLN A 259 -22.60 -5.14 3.80
C GLN A 259 -23.04 -6.61 3.81
N HIS A 260 -22.64 -7.33 4.87
CA HIS A 260 -23.01 -8.71 5.15
C HIS A 260 -23.48 -8.78 6.60
N GLU A 261 -24.80 -8.90 6.81
CA GLU A 261 -25.45 -8.76 8.11
C GLU A 261 -24.85 -9.64 9.20
N ARG A 262 -24.62 -10.93 8.90
CA ARG A 262 -24.00 -11.84 9.84
C ARG A 262 -22.59 -11.42 10.23
N ILE A 263 -21.74 -11.12 9.24
CA ILE A 263 -20.32 -10.75 9.47
C ILE A 263 -20.23 -9.43 10.23
N SER A 264 -21.06 -8.43 9.90
CA SER A 264 -21.03 -7.13 10.58
C SER A 264 -21.41 -7.23 12.05
N ARG A 265 -22.40 -8.07 12.40
CA ARG A 265 -22.78 -8.33 13.81
C ARG A 265 -21.70 -9.11 14.55
N GLU A 266 -21.23 -10.22 13.96
CA GLU A 266 -20.15 -11.04 14.54
C GLU A 266 -18.89 -10.20 14.81
N PHE A 267 -18.51 -9.32 13.89
CA PHE A 267 -17.35 -8.44 14.08
C PHE A 267 -17.59 -7.39 15.16
N ALA A 268 -18.78 -6.78 15.23
CA ALA A 268 -19.08 -5.79 16.26
C ALA A 268 -19.05 -6.41 17.68
N GLU A 269 -19.63 -7.59 17.86
CA GLU A 269 -19.56 -8.38 19.10
C GLU A 269 -18.11 -8.74 19.45
N TYR A 270 -17.33 -9.17 18.44
CA TYR A 270 -15.92 -9.46 18.63
C TYR A 270 -15.12 -8.23 19.05
N TYR A 271 -15.40 -7.06 18.47
CA TYR A 271 -14.73 -5.82 18.81
C TYR A 271 -14.99 -5.37 20.27
N GLU A 272 -16.22 -5.53 20.76
CA GLU A 272 -16.54 -5.28 22.17
C GLU A 272 -15.72 -6.18 23.11
N LEU A 273 -15.60 -7.47 22.76
CA LEU A 273 -14.77 -8.42 23.51
C LEU A 273 -13.29 -8.07 23.42
N TYR A 274 -12.81 -7.68 22.24
CA TYR A 274 -11.43 -7.26 22.01
C TYR A 274 -11.03 -6.07 22.89
N GLN A 275 -11.88 -5.05 22.98
CA GLN A 275 -11.67 -3.91 23.89
C GLN A 275 -11.67 -4.32 25.36
N LYS A 276 -12.59 -5.20 25.74
CA LYS A 276 -12.63 -5.76 27.08
C LYS A 276 -11.36 -6.52 27.44
N TYR A 277 -10.87 -7.37 26.53
CA TYR A 277 -9.64 -8.13 26.74
C TYR A 277 -8.42 -7.21 26.87
N GLN A 278 -8.35 -6.12 26.10
CA GLN A 278 -7.28 -5.12 26.22
C GLN A 278 -7.22 -4.52 27.62
N GLN A 279 -8.36 -4.24 28.22
CA GLN A 279 -8.47 -3.71 29.59
C GLN A 279 -8.27 -4.80 30.65
N ASP A 280 -8.97 -5.92 30.53
CA ASP A 280 -8.99 -7.03 31.50
C ASP A 280 -7.64 -7.72 31.67
N TYR A 281 -6.82 -7.74 30.63
CA TYR A 281 -5.46 -8.31 30.60
C TYR A 281 -4.37 -7.28 30.72
N GLN A 282 -4.71 -5.99 30.86
CA GLN A 282 -3.73 -4.91 31.08
C GLN A 282 -2.53 -5.00 30.13
N ILE A 283 -2.79 -5.20 28.83
CA ILE A 283 -1.77 -5.46 27.81
C ILE A 283 -0.62 -4.45 27.86
N THR A 284 -0.94 -3.19 28.11
CA THR A 284 0.08 -2.12 28.23
C THR A 284 1.03 -2.38 29.41
N GLU A 285 0.55 -2.92 30.53
CA GLU A 285 1.39 -3.24 31.69
C GLU A 285 2.28 -4.46 31.40
N ILE A 286 1.75 -5.47 30.71
CA ILE A 286 2.53 -6.63 30.23
C ILE A 286 3.70 -6.16 29.38
N LEU A 287 3.44 -5.29 28.41
CA LEU A 287 4.46 -4.75 27.50
C LEU A 287 5.46 -3.79 28.19
N GLN A 288 5.20 -3.40 29.45
CA GLN A 288 6.12 -2.69 30.34
C GLN A 288 6.83 -3.61 31.34
N GLY A 289 6.71 -4.92 31.22
CA GLY A 289 7.33 -5.90 32.09
C GLY A 289 6.63 -6.14 33.44
N LYS A 290 5.40 -5.65 33.61
CA LYS A 290 4.62 -5.82 34.82
C LYS A 290 3.72 -7.06 34.75
N ASN A 291 4.31 -8.23 34.74
CA ASN A 291 3.59 -9.51 34.66
C ASN A 291 3.17 -10.00 36.03
N SER A 292 1.88 -10.26 36.27
CA SER A 292 1.39 -10.95 37.46
C SER A 292 1.10 -12.40 37.19
N GLU A 293 1.44 -13.30 38.16
CA GLU A 293 1.10 -14.72 38.06
C GLU A 293 -0.40 -14.98 37.89
N ALA A 294 -1.24 -14.13 38.48
CA ALA A 294 -2.70 -14.21 38.37
C ALA A 294 -3.15 -13.99 36.92
N MET A 295 -2.51 -13.04 36.21
CA MET A 295 -2.81 -12.73 34.82
C MET A 295 -2.36 -13.85 33.89
N VAL A 296 -1.15 -14.37 34.06
CA VAL A 296 -0.64 -15.53 33.34
C VAL A 296 -1.58 -16.73 33.48
N LYS A 297 -2.00 -17.05 34.72
CA LYS A 297 -2.97 -18.15 34.97
C LYS A 297 -4.34 -17.88 34.34
N LYS A 298 -4.82 -16.63 34.38
CA LYS A 298 -6.09 -16.24 33.76
C LYS A 298 -6.07 -16.50 32.26
N VAL A 299 -5.03 -16.06 31.58
CA VAL A 299 -4.89 -16.23 30.11
C VAL A 299 -4.67 -17.69 29.72
N SER A 300 -3.84 -18.44 30.45
CA SER A 300 -3.56 -19.85 30.12
C SER A 300 -4.81 -20.76 30.21
N HIS A 301 -5.82 -20.37 30.99
CA HIS A 301 -7.10 -21.09 31.12
C HIS A 301 -8.25 -20.51 30.29
N ALA A 302 -7.99 -19.42 29.54
CA ALA A 302 -8.98 -18.78 28.70
C ALA A 302 -9.36 -19.62 27.48
N SER A 303 -10.47 -19.29 26.84
CA SER A 303 -10.87 -19.94 25.56
C SER A 303 -9.83 -19.68 24.46
N PHE A 304 -9.81 -20.52 23.44
CA PHE A 304 -8.86 -20.38 22.33
C PHE A 304 -8.98 -19.00 21.65
N ASP A 305 -10.21 -18.57 21.34
CA ASP A 305 -10.47 -17.26 20.71
C ASP A 305 -9.96 -16.08 21.57
N GLU A 306 -10.09 -16.19 22.88
CA GLU A 306 -9.61 -15.21 23.83
C GLU A 306 -8.07 -15.18 23.89
N ARG A 307 -7.43 -16.37 23.94
CA ARG A 307 -5.95 -16.47 23.91
C ARG A 307 -5.37 -15.88 22.62
N VAL A 308 -5.95 -16.21 21.47
CA VAL A 308 -5.55 -15.64 20.19
C VAL A 308 -5.69 -14.10 20.18
N SER A 309 -6.78 -13.59 20.77
CA SER A 309 -6.98 -12.14 20.88
C SER A 309 -5.90 -11.47 21.74
N VAL A 310 -5.50 -12.10 22.84
CA VAL A 310 -4.39 -11.60 23.69
C VAL A 310 -3.06 -11.62 22.95
N VAL A 311 -2.75 -12.71 22.23
CA VAL A 311 -1.53 -12.83 21.40
C VAL A 311 -1.48 -11.70 20.36
N ASN A 312 -2.59 -11.45 19.68
CA ASN A 312 -2.66 -10.39 18.66
C ASN A 312 -2.55 -8.98 19.29
N LEU A 313 -3.09 -8.78 20.49
CA LEU A 313 -2.91 -7.54 21.24
C LEU A 313 -1.44 -7.30 21.62
N LEU A 314 -0.75 -8.33 22.11
CA LEU A 314 0.69 -8.26 22.45
C LEU A 314 1.53 -7.99 21.19
N PHE A 315 1.28 -8.72 20.12
CA PHE A 315 1.95 -8.49 18.85
C PHE A 315 1.72 -7.07 18.31
N SER A 316 0.47 -6.60 18.36
CA SER A 316 0.13 -5.24 17.90
C SER A 316 0.86 -4.16 18.69
N GLY A 317 0.93 -4.29 20.03
CA GLY A 317 1.65 -3.34 20.89
C GLY A 317 3.17 -3.36 20.62
N THR A 318 3.76 -4.54 20.49
CA THR A 318 5.18 -4.71 20.12
C THR A 318 5.47 -4.09 18.76
N ARG A 319 4.64 -4.41 17.75
CA ARG A 319 4.75 -3.86 16.41
C ARG A 319 4.68 -2.33 16.39
N GLN A 320 3.78 -1.74 17.17
CA GLN A 320 3.63 -0.29 17.25
C GLN A 320 4.88 0.38 17.82
N ALA A 321 5.48 -0.19 18.88
CA ALA A 321 6.73 0.31 19.46
C ALA A 321 7.87 0.24 18.43
N VAL A 322 8.05 -0.91 17.78
CA VAL A 322 9.09 -1.10 16.75
C VAL A 322 8.90 -0.14 15.58
N ARG A 323 7.69 0.01 15.05
CA ARG A 323 7.42 0.92 13.93
C ARG A 323 7.69 2.37 14.23
N LYS A 324 7.46 2.79 15.48
CA LYS A 324 7.76 4.15 15.92
C LYS A 324 9.25 4.43 15.80
N VAL A 325 10.10 3.58 16.35
CA VAL A 325 11.55 3.78 16.35
C VAL A 325 12.17 3.63 14.98
N MET A 326 11.64 2.71 14.15
CA MET A 326 12.07 2.56 12.76
C MET A 326 11.71 3.77 11.88
N LEU A 327 10.59 4.45 12.15
CA LEU A 327 10.26 5.70 11.46
C LEU A 327 11.19 6.83 11.90
N GLN A 328 11.49 6.93 13.20
CA GLN A 328 12.43 7.93 13.73
C GLN A 328 13.84 7.72 13.17
N GLU A 329 14.29 6.47 13.02
CA GLU A 329 15.55 6.15 12.34
C GLU A 329 15.60 6.76 10.93
N GLU A 330 14.58 6.50 10.12
CA GLU A 330 14.48 7.05 8.75
C GLU A 330 14.48 8.58 8.73
N VAL A 331 13.83 9.21 9.72
CA VAL A 331 13.83 10.67 9.88
C VAL A 331 15.23 11.19 10.23
N LEU A 332 15.90 10.57 11.21
CA LEU A 332 17.26 10.96 11.62
C LEU A 332 18.28 10.74 10.51
N GLU A 333 18.20 9.66 9.74
CA GLU A 333 19.03 9.43 8.56
C GLU A 333 18.89 10.57 7.55
N LYS A 334 17.64 10.96 7.24
CA LYS A 334 17.37 12.05 6.30
C LYS A 334 17.87 13.41 6.81
N VAL A 335 17.71 13.70 8.10
CA VAL A 335 18.25 14.90 8.74
C VAL A 335 19.79 14.87 8.70
N PHE A 336 20.40 13.72 9.01
CA PHE A 336 21.84 13.54 8.97
C PHE A 336 22.44 13.80 7.58
N GLU A 337 21.79 13.34 6.50
CA GLU A 337 22.22 13.64 5.12
C GLU A 337 22.25 15.15 4.86
N VAL A 338 21.24 15.90 5.29
CA VAL A 338 21.20 17.36 5.16
C VAL A 338 22.29 18.02 6.01
N LEU A 339 22.48 17.59 7.25
CA LEU A 339 23.53 18.15 8.11
C LEU A 339 24.93 17.85 7.58
N LYS A 340 25.15 16.68 7.00
CA LYS A 340 26.41 16.34 6.32
C LYS A 340 26.70 17.29 5.15
N ALA A 341 25.72 17.51 4.28
CA ALA A 341 25.84 18.44 3.18
C ALA A 341 26.04 19.90 3.65
N LEU A 342 25.40 20.29 4.77
CA LEU A 342 25.60 21.60 5.39
C LEU A 342 27.02 21.76 5.91
N LYS A 343 27.61 20.73 6.53
CA LYS A 343 28.98 20.71 7.06
C LYS A 343 30.03 20.88 5.96
N GLU A 344 29.86 20.23 4.81
CA GLU A 344 30.79 20.30 3.68
C GLU A 344 30.88 21.74 3.10
N ASN A 345 29.90 22.56 3.40
CA ASN A 345 29.75 23.92 2.84
C ASN A 345 29.86 25.04 3.89
N LEU A 346 30.50 24.82 5.04
CA LEU A 346 30.59 25.78 6.16
C LEU A 346 31.21 27.13 5.78
N SER A 347 32.12 27.19 4.80
CA SER A 347 32.93 28.35 4.47
C SER A 347 32.22 29.46 3.65
N SER A 348 30.98 29.24 3.19
CA SER A 348 30.33 30.12 2.22
C SER A 348 28.94 30.59 2.68
N GLY A 349 28.84 31.51 3.66
CA GLY A 349 27.62 32.25 3.96
C GLY A 349 26.91 31.93 5.29
N ASN A 350 25.66 32.39 5.43
CA ASN A 350 24.82 32.21 6.60
C ASN A 350 24.28 30.77 6.64
N LEU A 351 24.65 29.97 7.67
CA LEU A 351 24.19 28.58 7.85
C LEU A 351 22.66 28.46 7.91
N ALA A 352 22.01 29.40 8.60
CA ALA A 352 20.55 29.38 8.70
C ALA A 352 19.86 29.48 7.34
N GLN A 353 20.37 30.40 6.46
CA GLN A 353 19.82 30.55 5.12
C GLN A 353 20.00 29.27 4.28
N ARG A 354 21.15 28.62 4.38
CA ARG A 354 21.42 27.37 3.66
C ARG A 354 20.55 26.23 4.12
N LEU A 355 20.35 26.14 5.44
CA LEU A 355 19.46 25.11 5.98
C LEU A 355 18.03 25.34 5.46
N GLU A 356 17.60 26.59 5.35
CA GLU A 356 16.31 26.93 4.71
C GLU A 356 16.27 26.53 3.23
N ASP A 357 17.36 26.70 2.48
CA ASP A 357 17.43 26.25 1.08
C ASP A 357 17.28 24.73 0.98
N TYR A 358 17.95 23.95 1.84
CA TYR A 358 17.77 22.49 1.89
C TYR A 358 16.34 22.08 2.29
N ILE A 359 15.72 22.78 3.26
CA ILE A 359 14.32 22.56 3.64
C ILE A 359 13.39 22.82 2.45
N PHE A 360 13.65 23.89 1.70
CA PHE A 360 12.88 24.21 0.50
C PHE A 360 13.02 23.14 -0.58
N ASP A 361 14.21 22.61 -0.80
CA ASP A 361 14.46 21.53 -1.76
C ASP A 361 13.76 20.22 -1.35
N LEU A 362 13.76 19.87 -0.05
CA LEU A 362 13.02 18.72 0.46
C LEU A 362 11.51 18.88 0.26
N LYS A 363 10.96 20.08 0.52
CA LYS A 363 9.54 20.38 0.29
C LYS A 363 9.18 20.29 -1.19
N ASN A 364 10.01 20.85 -2.07
CA ASN A 364 9.83 20.78 -3.52
C ASN A 364 9.87 19.31 -4.03
N THR A 365 10.84 18.55 -3.56
CA THR A 365 10.97 17.12 -3.91
C THR A 365 9.73 16.34 -3.48
N ARG A 366 9.23 16.59 -2.26
CA ARG A 366 7.99 16.01 -1.75
C ARG A 366 6.79 16.38 -2.63
N GLU A 367 6.61 17.68 -2.94
CA GLU A 367 5.52 18.16 -3.80
C GLU A 367 5.60 17.57 -5.21
N LYS A 368 6.80 17.48 -5.77
CA LYS A 368 7.02 16.85 -7.08
C LYS A 368 6.60 15.39 -7.06
N LYS A 369 7.11 14.59 -6.12
CA LYS A 369 6.72 13.18 -5.97
C LYS A 369 5.22 13.01 -5.72
N GLN A 370 4.60 13.93 -4.98
CA GLN A 370 3.15 13.91 -4.74
C GLN A 370 2.36 14.16 -6.03
N LYS A 371 2.76 15.14 -6.84
CA LYS A 371 2.14 15.41 -8.15
C LYS A 371 2.32 14.26 -9.12
N GLU A 372 3.49 13.62 -9.10
CA GLU A 372 3.79 12.45 -9.91
C GLU A 372 3.04 11.18 -9.45
N GLY A 373 2.50 11.17 -8.22
CA GLY A 373 1.86 10.00 -7.61
C GLY A 373 2.86 8.96 -7.13
N LEU A 374 4.15 9.33 -7.01
CA LEU A 374 5.25 8.45 -6.62
C LEU A 374 5.55 8.47 -5.11
N LEU A 375 4.88 9.34 -4.35
CA LEU A 375 5.11 9.51 -2.90
C LEU A 375 4.35 8.46 -2.10
N GLU A 376 5.07 7.60 -1.37
CA GLU A 376 4.46 6.67 -0.41
C GLU A 376 4.04 7.40 0.88
N ARG A 377 2.98 6.92 1.54
CA ARG A 377 2.45 7.50 2.79
C ARG A 377 3.51 7.60 3.90
N ARG A 378 4.35 6.56 4.04
CA ARG A 378 5.43 6.55 5.04
C ARG A 378 6.55 7.53 4.70
N GLU A 379 6.95 7.59 3.43
CA GLU A 379 7.94 8.55 2.95
C GLU A 379 7.45 10.00 3.15
N ASP A 380 6.17 10.27 2.88
CA ASP A 380 5.54 11.57 3.15
C ASP A 380 5.64 11.95 4.63
N LEU A 381 5.34 11.01 5.52
CA LEU A 381 5.42 11.22 6.96
C LEU A 381 6.88 11.47 7.40
N CYS A 382 7.81 10.66 6.92
CA CYS A 382 9.24 10.81 7.19
C CYS A 382 9.76 12.19 6.75
N ILE A 383 9.46 12.62 5.51
CA ILE A 383 9.89 13.94 5.01
C ILE A 383 9.28 15.06 5.85
N ARG A 384 8.01 14.98 6.22
CA ARG A 384 7.37 16.02 7.06
C ARG A 384 8.04 16.13 8.42
N GLN A 385 8.33 15.03 9.08
CA GLN A 385 9.00 15.03 10.40
C GLN A 385 10.45 15.55 10.28
N ALA A 386 11.18 15.11 9.25
CA ALA A 386 12.52 15.63 8.98
C ALA A 386 12.53 17.15 8.73
N VAL A 387 11.58 17.65 7.94
CA VAL A 387 11.40 19.10 7.70
C VAL A 387 11.12 19.83 9.00
N THR A 388 10.27 19.29 9.87
CA THR A 388 9.95 19.91 11.17
C THR A 388 11.20 20.06 12.03
N LEU A 389 12.01 19.00 12.18
CA LEU A 389 13.27 19.04 12.92
C LEU A 389 14.26 20.05 12.33
N LEU A 390 14.43 20.06 11.00
CA LEU A 390 15.31 21.00 10.33
C LEU A 390 14.83 22.45 10.48
N GLU A 391 13.52 22.72 10.48
CA GLU A 391 12.96 24.03 10.78
C GLU A 391 13.26 24.49 12.22
N ASP A 392 13.25 23.59 13.18
CA ASP A 392 13.61 23.90 14.56
C ASP A 392 15.11 24.22 14.67
N TYR A 393 15.97 23.50 13.95
CA TYR A 393 17.41 23.84 13.85
C TYR A 393 17.64 25.19 13.15
N ALA A 394 16.87 25.50 12.12
CA ALA A 394 16.96 26.83 11.48
C ALA A 394 16.54 27.97 12.42
N LYS A 395 15.52 27.74 13.26
CA LYS A 395 15.13 28.68 14.33
C LYS A 395 16.24 28.84 15.37
N LEU A 396 16.86 27.74 15.81
CA LEU A 396 18.00 27.75 16.75
C LEU A 396 19.15 28.60 16.21
N LEU A 397 19.55 28.41 14.95
CA LEU A 397 20.60 29.19 14.30
C LEU A 397 20.25 30.69 14.19
N LYS A 398 18.98 31.03 13.96
CA LYS A 398 18.51 32.42 13.94
C LYS A 398 18.54 33.10 15.29
N GLN A 399 18.20 32.36 16.36
CA GLN A 399 18.26 32.86 17.72
C GLN A 399 19.70 33.15 18.16
N HIS A 400 20.68 32.43 17.61
CA HIS A 400 22.11 32.63 17.90
C HIS A 400 22.85 33.21 16.67
N SER A 401 22.27 34.21 16.05
CA SER A 401 22.78 34.81 14.82
C SER A 401 24.17 35.47 14.90
N GLU A 402 24.66 35.71 16.12
CA GLU A 402 26.00 36.16 16.44
C GLU A 402 27.07 35.06 16.27
N VAL A 403 26.69 33.78 16.41
CA VAL A 403 27.57 32.62 16.25
C VAL A 403 27.70 32.29 14.76
N ARG A 404 28.92 32.01 14.27
CA ARG A 404 29.16 31.76 12.84
C ARG A 404 30.07 30.58 12.62
N GLY A 405 30.03 30.05 11.39
CA GLY A 405 30.93 28.99 10.95
C GLY A 405 30.77 27.67 11.74
N GLU A 406 31.88 27.17 12.22
CA GLU A 406 31.96 25.88 12.92
C GLU A 406 31.18 25.89 14.25
N ASP A 407 31.27 27.00 15.00
CA ASP A 407 30.57 27.13 16.29
C ASP A 407 29.03 27.14 16.09
N ALA A 408 28.52 27.73 15.01
CA ALA A 408 27.10 27.68 14.69
C ALA A 408 26.65 26.27 14.26
N PHE A 409 27.52 25.54 13.57
CA PHE A 409 27.24 24.14 13.23
C PHE A 409 27.25 23.24 14.47
N ASP A 410 28.13 23.52 15.43
CA ASP A 410 28.18 22.78 16.68
C ASP A 410 26.90 22.86 17.49
N LEU A 411 26.18 24.01 17.48
CA LEU A 411 24.86 24.13 18.10
C LEU A 411 23.85 23.14 17.49
N VAL A 412 23.83 23.03 16.16
CA VAL A 412 22.95 22.09 15.46
C VAL A 412 23.38 20.64 15.70
N ARG A 413 24.68 20.38 15.76
CA ARG A 413 25.24 19.05 16.07
C ARG A 413 24.85 18.60 17.47
N GLU A 414 24.88 19.50 18.46
CA GLU A 414 24.44 19.18 19.83
C GLU A 414 22.92 18.87 19.86
N ALA A 415 22.08 19.71 19.24
CA ALA A 415 20.66 19.46 19.15
C ALA A 415 20.32 18.12 18.44
N PHE A 416 21.01 17.81 17.34
CA PHE A 416 20.88 16.50 16.68
C PHE A 416 21.35 15.34 17.58
N GLY A 417 22.40 15.57 18.39
CA GLY A 417 22.91 14.60 19.36
C GLY A 417 21.86 14.27 20.45
N GLU A 418 21.09 15.25 20.91
CA GLU A 418 20.00 15.06 21.88
C GLU A 418 18.85 14.25 21.27
N GLU A 419 18.46 14.55 20.01
CA GLU A 419 17.43 13.78 19.29
C GLU A 419 17.86 12.33 19.07
N ARG A 420 19.13 12.13 18.72
CA ARG A 420 19.69 10.79 18.57
C ARG A 420 19.70 10.01 19.89
N ALA A 421 20.11 10.62 20.98
CA ALA A 421 20.09 9.99 22.30
C ALA A 421 18.67 9.60 22.73
N SER A 422 17.69 10.48 22.48
CA SER A 422 16.26 10.17 22.72
C SER A 422 15.79 8.98 21.87
N TRP A 423 16.22 8.88 20.61
CA TRP A 423 15.90 7.74 19.76
C TRP A 423 16.58 6.44 20.24
N GLU A 424 17.83 6.49 20.71
CA GLU A 424 18.54 5.33 21.28
C GLU A 424 17.79 4.80 22.51
N ASP A 425 17.31 5.67 23.39
CA ASP A 425 16.48 5.29 24.54
C ASP A 425 15.14 4.64 24.10
N GLU A 426 14.46 5.21 23.09
CA GLU A 426 13.23 4.63 22.55
C GLU A 426 13.47 3.29 21.83
N TRP A 427 14.62 3.11 21.19
CA TRP A 427 15.04 1.86 20.57
C TRP A 427 15.18 0.74 21.61
N ASP A 428 15.85 1.04 22.72
CA ASP A 428 16.00 0.10 23.83
C ASP A 428 14.66 -0.24 24.48
N GLN A 429 13.76 0.76 24.59
CA GLN A 429 12.39 0.53 25.08
C GLN A 429 11.60 -0.38 24.14
N ALA A 430 11.73 -0.23 22.82
CA ALA A 430 11.07 -1.10 21.86
C ALA A 430 11.61 -2.55 21.96
N GLY A 431 12.90 -2.72 22.12
CA GLY A 431 13.53 -4.00 22.40
C GLY A 431 13.02 -4.65 23.70
N ASN A 432 12.98 -3.87 24.79
CA ASN A 432 12.43 -4.34 26.05
C ASN A 432 10.95 -4.74 25.93
N THR A 433 10.15 -3.97 25.16
CA THR A 433 8.74 -4.31 24.90
C THR A 433 8.59 -5.67 24.21
N LEU A 434 9.48 -5.99 23.25
CA LEU A 434 9.50 -7.29 22.59
C LEU A 434 9.90 -8.40 23.58
N GLU A 435 10.93 -8.17 24.40
CA GLU A 435 11.39 -9.16 25.40
C GLU A 435 10.30 -9.42 26.46
N TYR A 436 9.61 -8.39 26.94
CA TYR A 436 8.50 -8.56 27.89
C TYR A 436 7.30 -9.30 27.27
N ALA A 437 7.03 -9.07 25.99
CA ALA A 437 6.04 -9.87 25.27
C ALA A 437 6.45 -11.36 25.24
N PHE A 438 7.71 -11.68 24.94
CA PHE A 438 8.21 -13.06 25.02
C PHE A 438 8.16 -13.63 26.43
N ASP A 439 8.50 -12.85 27.47
CA ASP A 439 8.35 -13.28 28.88
C ASP A 439 6.94 -13.74 29.19
N PHE A 440 5.96 -12.94 28.79
CA PHE A 440 4.56 -13.28 29.00
C PHE A 440 4.13 -14.50 28.18
N MET A 441 4.52 -14.53 26.90
CA MET A 441 4.20 -15.64 25.99
C MET A 441 4.77 -16.99 26.50
N GLU A 442 6.01 -16.99 26.97
CA GLU A 442 6.63 -18.19 27.57
C GLU A 442 5.93 -18.62 28.86
N ALA A 443 5.60 -17.66 29.74
CA ALA A 443 4.94 -17.95 30.99
C ALA A 443 3.49 -18.46 30.81
N ALA A 444 2.74 -17.93 29.84
CA ALA A 444 1.34 -18.28 29.63
C ALA A 444 1.12 -19.46 28.70
N PHE A 445 1.94 -19.60 27.68
CA PHE A 445 1.70 -20.50 26.55
C PHE A 445 2.85 -21.46 26.26
N TYR A 446 4.03 -21.19 26.79
CA TYR A 446 5.23 -21.99 26.55
C TYR A 446 5.45 -22.26 25.04
N ASN A 447 5.68 -23.47 24.62
CA ASN A 447 5.87 -23.85 23.21
C ASN A 447 4.57 -24.37 22.59
N SER A 448 3.59 -23.49 22.42
CA SER A 448 2.25 -23.81 21.92
C SER A 448 1.96 -23.13 20.58
N GLN A 449 0.77 -23.38 20.04
CA GLN A 449 0.29 -22.77 18.81
C GLN A 449 0.24 -21.24 18.92
N GLU A 450 -0.03 -20.71 20.10
CA GLU A 450 -0.04 -19.26 20.36
C GLU A 450 1.36 -18.64 20.18
N MET A 451 2.41 -19.30 20.60
CA MET A 451 3.79 -18.87 20.37
C MET A 451 4.12 -18.87 18.87
N VAL A 452 3.70 -19.92 18.16
CA VAL A 452 3.83 -19.99 16.68
C VAL A 452 3.15 -18.81 16.00
N MET A 453 1.93 -18.46 16.44
CA MET A 453 1.18 -17.32 15.89
C MET A 453 1.90 -16.00 16.17
N PHE A 454 2.42 -15.80 17.39
CA PHE A 454 3.14 -14.59 17.75
C PHE A 454 4.41 -14.40 16.90
N VAL A 455 5.26 -15.43 16.78
CA VAL A 455 6.49 -15.37 15.98
C VAL A 455 6.19 -15.25 14.48
N SER A 456 5.18 -15.95 13.98
CA SER A 456 4.73 -15.81 12.58
C SER A 456 4.23 -14.38 12.29
N GLY A 457 3.56 -13.75 13.25
CA GLY A 457 3.17 -12.34 13.17
C GLY A 457 4.39 -11.43 13.01
N ILE A 458 5.40 -11.60 13.85
CA ILE A 458 6.68 -10.85 13.78
C ILE A 458 7.33 -11.05 12.40
N ASN A 459 7.42 -12.27 11.89
CA ASN A 459 8.01 -12.59 10.59
C ASN A 459 7.25 -11.97 9.40
N THR A 460 5.97 -11.67 9.57
CA THR A 460 5.13 -11.07 8.53
C THR A 460 5.29 -9.55 8.47
N ASP A 461 5.69 -8.90 9.57
CA ASP A 461 5.88 -7.44 9.61
C ASP A 461 7.30 -7.06 9.21
N PHE A 462 7.43 -6.34 8.09
CA PHE A 462 8.71 -5.90 7.53
C PHE A 462 9.57 -5.11 8.54
N TYR A 463 8.95 -4.25 9.36
CA TYR A 463 9.69 -3.41 10.31
C TYR A 463 10.15 -4.19 11.53
N CYS A 464 9.37 -5.17 11.97
CA CYS A 464 9.81 -6.09 13.03
C CYS A 464 11.00 -6.94 12.58
N VAL A 465 10.98 -7.45 11.35
CA VAL A 465 12.10 -8.21 10.79
C VAL A 465 13.36 -7.32 10.67
N ARG A 466 13.22 -6.12 10.09
CA ARG A 466 14.33 -5.17 9.95
C ARG A 466 14.90 -4.73 11.31
N PHE A 467 14.05 -4.50 12.32
CA PHE A 467 14.47 -4.21 13.68
C PHE A 467 15.32 -5.33 14.27
N LEU A 468 14.91 -6.58 14.05
CA LEU A 468 15.58 -7.78 14.54
C LEU A 468 16.89 -8.12 13.79
N GLU A 469 17.19 -7.50 12.66
CA GLU A 469 18.49 -7.57 11.99
C GLU A 469 19.61 -6.88 12.82
N THR A 470 19.22 -5.88 13.61
CA THR A 470 20.14 -5.08 14.44
C THR A 470 19.95 -5.31 15.94
N TYR A 471 18.74 -5.63 16.38
CA TYR A 471 18.43 -5.95 17.77
C TYR A 471 18.52 -7.46 18.00
N GLU A 472 19.49 -7.89 18.81
CA GLU A 472 19.70 -9.32 19.15
C GLU A 472 18.64 -9.80 20.16
N CYS A 473 17.63 -10.54 19.70
CA CYS A 473 16.65 -11.24 20.53
C CYS A 473 16.86 -12.75 20.44
N GLU A 474 17.52 -13.35 21.42
CA GLU A 474 17.83 -14.81 21.43
C GLU A 474 16.56 -15.66 21.38
N ARG A 475 15.47 -15.23 22.02
CA ARG A 475 14.20 -15.94 22.05
C ARG A 475 13.56 -15.98 20.67
N TYR A 476 13.53 -14.85 19.97
CA TYR A 476 13.04 -14.81 18.60
C TYR A 476 13.84 -15.77 17.70
N VAL A 477 15.16 -15.74 17.76
CA VAL A 477 16.01 -16.62 16.95
C VAL A 477 15.72 -18.09 17.25
N ARG A 478 15.55 -18.46 18.54
CA ARG A 478 15.21 -19.83 18.96
C ARG A 478 13.87 -20.29 18.38
N TYR A 479 12.80 -19.54 18.61
CA TYR A 479 11.47 -19.92 18.16
C TYR A 479 11.31 -19.84 16.65
N ASN A 480 11.92 -18.86 15.98
CA ASN A 480 11.90 -18.77 14.53
C ASN A 480 12.61 -19.96 13.85
N ARG A 481 13.72 -20.40 14.42
CA ARG A 481 14.43 -21.61 13.95
C ARG A 481 13.56 -22.86 14.09
N ASP A 482 12.88 -23.00 15.20
CA ASP A 482 12.01 -24.15 15.45
C ASP A 482 10.84 -24.20 14.45
N LEU A 483 10.26 -23.07 14.11
CA LEU A 483 9.24 -22.94 13.05
C LEU A 483 9.76 -23.38 11.67
N LEU A 484 10.96 -22.96 11.30
CA LEU A 484 11.55 -23.34 10.01
C LEU A 484 11.81 -24.86 9.93
N PHE A 485 12.19 -25.51 11.03
CA PHE A 485 12.35 -26.96 11.08
C PHE A 485 11.03 -27.72 11.01
N GLU A 486 9.97 -27.21 11.63
CA GLU A 486 8.63 -27.81 11.52
C GLU A 486 8.08 -27.71 10.10
N ASP A 487 8.20 -26.56 9.44
CA ASP A 487 7.77 -26.36 8.06
C ASP A 487 8.50 -27.29 7.07
N VAL A 488 9.82 -27.43 7.20
CA VAL A 488 10.61 -28.36 6.38
C VAL A 488 10.17 -29.81 6.62
N SER A 489 9.92 -30.18 7.87
CA SER A 489 9.46 -31.51 8.24
C SER A 489 8.06 -31.82 7.68
N GLN A 490 7.15 -30.86 7.71
CA GLN A 490 5.81 -30.98 7.10
C GLN A 490 5.86 -31.07 5.57
N GLN A 491 6.71 -30.26 4.91
CA GLN A 491 6.89 -30.33 3.47
C GLN A 491 7.46 -31.69 3.02
N ILE A 492 8.41 -32.24 3.78
CA ILE A 492 8.95 -33.58 3.51
C ILE A 492 7.86 -34.65 3.68
N ARG A 493 7.03 -34.57 4.72
CA ARG A 493 5.92 -35.51 4.93
C ARG A 493 4.90 -35.46 3.79
N ARG A 494 4.48 -34.26 3.35
CA ARG A 494 3.56 -34.10 2.21
C ARG A 494 4.15 -34.71 0.93
N ARG A 495 5.43 -34.46 0.64
CA ARG A 495 6.11 -35.06 -0.53
C ARG A 495 6.22 -36.58 -0.45
N ILE A 496 6.28 -37.15 0.75
CA ILE A 496 6.27 -38.61 0.94
C ILE A 496 4.86 -39.19 0.75
N GLU A 497 3.82 -38.45 1.16
CA GLU A 497 2.42 -38.85 0.98
C GLU A 497 1.94 -38.73 -0.50
N GLU A 498 2.61 -37.89 -1.30
CA GLU A 498 2.36 -37.73 -2.73
C GLU A 498 3.11 -38.76 -3.63
N LEU A 499 4.04 -39.56 -3.05
CA LEU A 499 4.73 -40.68 -3.69
C LEU A 499 3.98 -42.00 -3.52
#